data_bcb1781e7397aa75f6010f30f089d5d8
#
_entry.id   bcb1781e7397aa75f6010f30f089d5d8
#
_cell.length_a   1.000
_cell.length_b   1.000
_cell.length_c   1.000
_cell.angle_alpha   90.00
_cell.angle_beta   90.00
_cell.angle_gamma   90.00
#
_symmetry.space_group_name_H-M   'P 1'
#
loop_
_entity.id
_entity.type
_entity.pdbx_description
1 polymer ?
#
loop_
_entity_poly.entity_id
_entity_poly.type
_entity_poly.pdbx_seq_one_letter_code
_entity_poly.pdbx_strand_id
1 'polypeptide(L)'
;MNLVQAALRRPITVVVLVIAVALGTTLAIERMPRDIFPTLGIPTIYVAQPYGGMDPAQMEGYLTYYYEYHFLYITGLEHVESKSIQGAAIMKLQFYPGTDMNQAMAETVGYVNRARAFMPPGTVPPFITRFDAGSVPVGNLVFTSETRTVAQMQDAALNLVRPLFATLPGVSAPPPFGGSARSIVINVDPERMRSYNMSPDEIVAAMTRANLISPSGNMAVAGKYPMVPLNSVVKNIKDLESVPIRAGTFPAVFVRDVGTVTDGSDVVTSYALIDGRRTVYIPVTKRADASTLTVVD
;
A
#
# COMPACT_ATOMS: atom_id res chain seq x y z
N MET A 1 53.35 -14.78 -34.23
CA MET A 1 53.81 -15.70 -33.16
C MET A 1 52.60 -16.57 -32.78
N ASN A 2 52.66 -17.86 -33.08
CA ASN A 2 51.51 -18.77 -32.85
C ASN A 2 51.29 -18.93 -31.34
N LEU A 3 50.04 -18.69 -30.88
CA LEU A 3 49.62 -18.83 -29.51
C LEU A 3 50.06 -20.17 -28.85
N VAL A 4 50.02 -21.24 -29.66
CA VAL A 4 50.41 -22.59 -29.24
C VAL A 4 51.91 -22.65 -28.94
N GLN A 5 52.77 -22.04 -29.76
CA GLN A 5 54.23 -22.00 -29.49
C GLN A 5 54.58 -21.17 -28.26
N ALA A 6 53.83 -20.07 -28.01
CA ALA A 6 54.00 -19.25 -26.80
C ALA A 6 53.60 -20.02 -25.53
N ALA A 7 52.50 -20.78 -25.60
CA ALA A 7 52.01 -21.62 -24.51
C ALA A 7 52.97 -22.75 -24.15
N LEU A 8 53.51 -23.42 -25.16
CA LEU A 8 54.50 -24.50 -24.97
C LEU A 8 55.86 -24.00 -24.41
N ARG A 9 56.21 -22.73 -24.69
CA ARG A 9 57.44 -22.11 -24.14
C ARG A 9 57.30 -21.68 -22.67
N ARG A 10 56.07 -21.50 -22.17
CA ARG A 10 55.82 -21.05 -20.80
C ARG A 10 54.70 -21.88 -20.12
N PRO A 11 54.98 -23.17 -19.84
CA PRO A 11 53.95 -24.08 -19.33
C PRO A 11 53.43 -23.66 -17.97
N ILE A 12 54.28 -23.09 -17.10
CA ILE A 12 53.85 -22.64 -15.76
C ILE A 12 52.81 -21.51 -15.86
N THR A 13 53.02 -20.57 -16.78
CA THR A 13 52.08 -19.46 -16.99
C THR A 13 50.70 -19.97 -17.47
N VAL A 14 50.69 -21.00 -18.32
CA VAL A 14 49.45 -21.62 -18.79
C VAL A 14 48.71 -22.32 -17.64
N VAL A 15 49.42 -23.07 -16.80
CA VAL A 15 48.83 -23.74 -15.63
C VAL A 15 48.23 -22.73 -14.64
N VAL A 16 48.97 -21.64 -14.34
CA VAL A 16 48.45 -20.58 -13.47
C VAL A 16 47.20 -19.92 -14.05
N LEU A 17 47.20 -19.67 -15.36
CA LEU A 17 46.03 -19.10 -16.04
C LEU A 17 44.83 -20.05 -16.00
N VAL A 18 45.03 -21.34 -16.22
CA VAL A 18 43.95 -22.34 -16.14
C VAL A 18 43.38 -22.43 -14.71
N ILE A 19 44.25 -22.42 -13.69
CA ILE A 19 43.83 -22.40 -12.30
C ILE A 19 43.05 -21.12 -11.98
N ALA A 20 43.54 -19.95 -12.43
CA ALA A 20 42.86 -18.68 -12.20
C ALA A 20 41.48 -18.64 -12.87
N VAL A 21 41.36 -19.15 -14.10
CA VAL A 21 40.07 -19.26 -14.82
C VAL A 21 39.15 -20.24 -14.08
N ALA A 22 39.64 -21.40 -13.67
CA ALA A 22 38.84 -22.38 -12.94
C ALA A 22 38.31 -21.81 -11.62
N LEU A 23 39.14 -21.14 -10.81
CA LEU A 23 38.74 -20.49 -9.57
C LEU A 23 37.76 -19.33 -9.85
N GLY A 24 38.06 -18.51 -10.85
CA GLY A 24 37.16 -17.41 -11.25
C GLY A 24 35.78 -17.91 -11.71
N THR A 25 35.74 -19.01 -12.47
CA THR A 25 34.49 -19.63 -12.91
C THR A 25 33.69 -20.18 -11.73
N THR A 26 34.33 -20.89 -10.80
CA THR A 26 33.66 -21.43 -9.62
C THR A 26 33.03 -20.29 -8.79
N LEU A 27 33.79 -19.23 -8.52
CA LEU A 27 33.29 -18.06 -7.79
C LEU A 27 32.17 -17.32 -8.55
N ALA A 28 32.25 -17.27 -9.88
CA ALA A 28 31.20 -16.65 -10.70
C ALA A 28 29.90 -17.44 -10.64
N ILE A 29 29.98 -18.79 -10.70
CA ILE A 29 28.82 -19.68 -10.63
C ILE A 29 28.14 -19.57 -9.25
N GLU A 30 28.92 -19.53 -8.15
CA GLU A 30 28.38 -19.37 -6.81
C GLU A 30 27.67 -18.03 -6.60
N ARG A 31 28.18 -16.96 -7.24
CA ARG A 31 27.59 -15.61 -7.15
C ARG A 31 26.53 -15.32 -8.18
N MET A 32 26.27 -16.24 -9.09
CA MET A 32 25.27 -16.05 -10.14
C MET A 32 23.87 -16.02 -9.53
N PRO A 33 23.10 -14.93 -9.68
CA PRO A 33 21.73 -14.87 -9.17
C PRO A 33 20.90 -15.94 -9.87
N ARG A 34 20.30 -16.83 -9.10
CA ARG A 34 19.37 -17.86 -9.59
C ARG A 34 17.97 -17.38 -9.37
N ASP A 35 17.18 -17.27 -10.43
CA ASP A 35 15.82 -16.76 -10.37
C ASP A 35 14.89 -17.66 -11.17
N ILE A 36 13.58 -17.63 -10.85
CA ILE A 36 12.52 -18.38 -11.54
C ILE A 36 12.30 -17.78 -12.94
N PHE A 37 12.37 -16.46 -13.06
CA PHE A 37 12.25 -15.75 -14.31
C PHE A 37 13.49 -14.89 -14.56
N PRO A 38 13.99 -14.84 -15.80
CA PRO A 38 15.01 -13.86 -16.15
C PRO A 38 14.44 -12.45 -15.93
N THR A 39 15.29 -11.52 -15.53
CA THR A 39 14.92 -10.09 -15.47
C THR A 39 14.57 -9.65 -16.89
N LEU A 40 13.29 -9.47 -17.17
CA LEU A 40 12.80 -9.09 -18.51
C LEU A 40 13.16 -7.64 -18.86
N GLY A 41 13.72 -6.90 -17.91
CA GLY A 41 14.28 -5.56 -18.14
C GLY A 41 13.26 -4.53 -18.63
N ILE A 42 11.96 -4.78 -18.47
CA ILE A 42 10.92 -3.81 -18.80
C ILE A 42 10.68 -2.94 -17.56
N PRO A 43 11.28 -1.75 -17.51
CA PRO A 43 11.15 -0.88 -16.35
C PRO A 43 9.75 -0.27 -16.33
N THR A 44 8.99 -0.56 -15.28
CA THR A 44 7.59 -0.12 -15.17
C THR A 44 7.31 0.48 -13.81
N ILE A 45 6.58 1.60 -13.77
CA ILE A 45 6.03 2.21 -12.57
C ILE A 45 4.50 2.18 -12.64
N TYR A 46 3.86 1.75 -11.58
CA TYR A 46 2.41 1.81 -11.42
C TYR A 46 2.04 2.93 -10.47
N VAL A 47 1.04 3.71 -10.88
CA VAL A 47 0.41 4.75 -10.06
C VAL A 47 -1.05 4.40 -9.92
N ALA A 48 -1.51 4.16 -8.69
CA ALA A 48 -2.90 3.83 -8.38
C ALA A 48 -3.51 4.96 -7.54
N GLN A 49 -4.48 5.67 -8.11
CA GLN A 49 -5.19 6.78 -7.47
C GLN A 49 -6.58 6.34 -7.03
N PRO A 50 -6.83 6.18 -5.73
CA PRO A 50 -8.18 5.98 -5.23
C PRO A 50 -8.91 7.33 -5.10
N TYR A 51 -10.20 7.34 -5.42
CA TYR A 51 -11.12 8.43 -5.13
C TYR A 51 -12.56 7.89 -5.06
N GLY A 52 -13.08 7.69 -3.86
CA GLY A 52 -14.41 7.11 -3.66
C GLY A 52 -15.53 7.99 -4.21
N GLY A 53 -16.56 7.34 -4.78
CA GLY A 53 -17.79 8.00 -5.20
C GLY A 53 -17.81 8.53 -6.64
N MET A 54 -16.73 8.39 -7.40
CA MET A 54 -16.70 8.76 -8.83
C MET A 54 -16.95 7.56 -9.72
N ASP A 55 -17.69 7.77 -10.79
CA ASP A 55 -17.83 6.82 -11.89
C ASP A 55 -16.56 6.82 -12.80
N PRO A 56 -16.39 5.84 -13.70
CA PRO A 56 -15.19 5.76 -14.54
C PRO A 56 -14.96 6.98 -15.44
N ALA A 57 -16.02 7.63 -15.95
CA ALA A 57 -15.89 8.81 -16.81
C ALA A 57 -15.44 10.03 -16.00
N GLN A 58 -15.96 10.18 -14.79
CA GLN A 58 -15.51 11.22 -13.85
C GLN A 58 -14.04 10.97 -13.41
N MET A 59 -13.68 9.71 -13.12
CA MET A 59 -12.30 9.34 -12.80
C MET A 59 -11.34 9.70 -13.94
N GLU A 60 -11.75 9.45 -15.19
CA GLU A 60 -10.97 9.82 -16.37
C GLU A 60 -10.80 11.33 -16.48
N GLY A 61 -11.90 12.07 -16.49
CA GLY A 61 -11.88 13.52 -16.75
C GLY A 61 -11.25 14.36 -15.64
N TYR A 62 -11.44 13.98 -14.37
CA TYR A 62 -10.99 14.78 -13.23
C TYR A 62 -9.66 14.34 -12.61
N LEU A 63 -9.20 13.11 -12.87
CA LEU A 63 -8.00 12.55 -12.25
C LEU A 63 -7.02 12.02 -13.29
N THR A 64 -7.42 11.03 -14.09
CA THR A 64 -6.53 10.33 -15.01
C THR A 64 -5.94 11.27 -16.05
N TYR A 65 -6.75 12.12 -16.66
CA TYR A 65 -6.32 13.10 -17.64
C TYR A 65 -5.21 14.03 -17.14
N TYR A 66 -5.31 14.52 -15.91
CA TYR A 66 -4.27 15.37 -15.33
C TYR A 66 -2.97 14.61 -15.08
N TYR A 67 -3.04 13.35 -14.69
CA TYR A 67 -1.85 12.52 -14.56
C TYR A 67 -1.21 12.25 -15.90
N GLU A 68 -1.97 11.80 -16.89
CA GLU A 68 -1.45 11.51 -18.24
C GLU A 68 -0.73 12.73 -18.83
N TYR A 69 -1.35 13.90 -18.72
CA TYR A 69 -0.73 15.15 -19.19
C TYR A 69 0.62 15.41 -18.50
N HIS A 70 0.72 15.23 -17.20
CA HIS A 70 1.97 15.50 -16.47
C HIS A 70 3.01 14.41 -16.66
N PHE A 71 2.62 13.18 -16.90
CA PHE A 71 3.55 12.08 -17.12
C PHE A 71 4.33 12.20 -18.43
N LEU A 72 3.83 12.93 -19.40
CA LEU A 72 4.55 13.21 -20.66
C LEU A 72 5.87 13.96 -20.47
N TYR A 73 6.07 14.57 -19.31
CA TYR A 73 7.32 15.27 -18.99
C TYR A 73 8.36 14.39 -18.28
N ILE A 74 8.06 13.12 -18.03
CA ILE A 74 8.98 12.19 -17.35
C ILE A 74 10.03 11.71 -18.34
N THR A 75 11.29 11.80 -17.95
CA THR A 75 12.42 11.39 -18.77
C THR A 75 12.46 9.88 -18.99
N GLY A 76 12.65 9.45 -20.23
CA GLY A 76 12.75 8.03 -20.58
C GLY A 76 11.43 7.27 -20.60
N LEU A 77 10.30 7.97 -20.54
CA LEU A 77 8.97 7.36 -20.66
C LEU A 77 8.76 6.90 -22.13
N GLU A 78 8.37 5.64 -22.31
CA GLU A 78 8.04 5.04 -23.61
C GLU A 78 6.55 5.22 -23.91
N HIS A 79 5.68 4.78 -22.98
CA HIS A 79 4.25 4.99 -23.08
C HIS A 79 3.55 4.91 -21.71
N VAL A 80 2.31 5.40 -21.67
CA VAL A 80 1.41 5.35 -20.52
C VAL A 80 0.17 4.56 -20.90
N GLU A 81 -0.17 3.58 -20.08
CA GLU A 81 -1.47 2.90 -20.12
C GLU A 81 -2.27 3.31 -18.89
N SER A 82 -3.49 3.79 -19.07
CA SER A 82 -4.37 4.13 -17.97
C SER A 82 -5.68 3.35 -18.01
N LYS A 83 -6.21 3.06 -16.83
CA LYS A 83 -7.47 2.37 -16.65
C LYS A 83 -8.25 3.05 -15.55
N SER A 84 -9.35 3.72 -15.94
CA SER A 84 -10.30 4.34 -15.02
C SER A 84 -11.41 3.34 -14.70
N ILE A 85 -11.60 3.06 -13.41
CA ILE A 85 -12.67 2.21 -12.89
C ILE A 85 -13.45 2.99 -11.84
N GLN A 86 -14.57 2.45 -11.38
CA GLN A 86 -15.35 3.10 -10.33
C GLN A 86 -14.51 3.26 -9.05
N GLY A 87 -14.28 4.49 -8.64
CA GLY A 87 -13.56 4.84 -7.42
C GLY A 87 -12.04 4.67 -7.46
N ALA A 88 -11.44 4.30 -8.61
CA ALA A 88 -10.00 4.24 -8.75
C ALA A 88 -9.51 4.42 -10.18
N ALA A 89 -8.30 4.99 -10.33
CA ALA A 89 -7.56 5.03 -11.58
C ALA A 89 -6.21 4.33 -11.42
N ILE A 90 -5.85 3.51 -12.38
CA ILE A 90 -4.58 2.79 -12.40
C ILE A 90 -3.84 3.20 -13.66
N MET A 91 -2.62 3.71 -13.50
CA MET A 91 -1.77 4.12 -14.60
C MET A 91 -0.48 3.29 -14.56
N LYS A 92 -0.11 2.76 -15.68
CA LYS A 92 1.13 2.01 -15.90
C LYS A 92 2.05 2.87 -16.77
N LEU A 93 3.17 3.24 -16.25
CA LEU A 93 4.21 3.98 -16.95
C LEU A 93 5.30 2.99 -17.36
N GLN A 94 5.50 2.83 -18.65
CA GLN A 94 6.54 1.98 -19.21
C GLN A 94 7.68 2.86 -19.71
N PHE A 95 8.92 2.47 -19.38
CA PHE A 95 10.13 3.21 -19.71
C PHE A 95 10.98 2.46 -20.73
N TYR A 96 11.83 3.17 -21.44
CA TYR A 96 12.81 2.54 -22.32
C TYR A 96 13.82 1.71 -21.52
N PRO A 97 14.28 0.57 -22.08
CA PRO A 97 15.36 -0.21 -21.49
C PRO A 97 16.60 0.67 -21.23
N GLY A 98 17.19 0.55 -20.03
CA GLY A 98 18.35 1.34 -19.62
C GLY A 98 18.05 2.68 -18.95
N THR A 99 16.77 3.06 -18.81
CA THR A 99 16.37 4.24 -18.03
C THR A 99 16.76 4.08 -16.57
N ASP A 100 17.31 5.13 -15.95
CA ASP A 100 17.54 5.14 -14.50
C ASP A 100 16.19 5.20 -13.76
N MET A 101 15.80 4.06 -13.22
CA MET A 101 14.52 3.91 -12.53
C MET A 101 14.44 4.65 -11.20
N ASN A 102 15.57 5.05 -10.59
CA ASN A 102 15.55 5.87 -9.38
C ASN A 102 15.19 7.31 -9.73
N GLN A 103 15.79 7.83 -10.81
CA GLN A 103 15.41 9.13 -11.35
C GLN A 103 13.97 9.13 -11.84
N ALA A 104 13.57 8.13 -12.62
CA ALA A 104 12.20 8.01 -13.13
C ALA A 104 11.15 7.97 -11.99
N MET A 105 11.46 7.27 -10.90
CA MET A 105 10.60 7.24 -9.70
C MET A 105 10.51 8.62 -9.04
N ALA A 106 11.63 9.31 -8.87
CA ALA A 106 11.66 10.64 -8.28
C ALA A 106 10.87 11.66 -9.14
N GLU A 107 11.04 11.62 -10.46
CA GLU A 107 10.29 12.45 -11.41
C GLU A 107 8.79 12.11 -11.36
N THR A 108 8.42 10.82 -11.34
CA THR A 108 7.03 10.38 -11.24
C THR A 108 6.36 10.94 -9.99
N VAL A 109 7.00 10.84 -8.82
CA VAL A 109 6.49 11.41 -7.57
C VAL A 109 6.34 12.93 -7.67
N GLY A 110 7.30 13.61 -8.27
CA GLY A 110 7.27 15.05 -8.50
C GLY A 110 6.08 15.49 -9.36
N TYR A 111 5.87 14.84 -10.50
CA TYR A 111 4.76 15.16 -11.41
C TYR A 111 3.39 14.73 -10.86
N VAL A 112 3.32 13.64 -10.11
CA VAL A 112 2.11 13.26 -9.37
C VAL A 112 1.69 14.35 -8.39
N ASN A 113 2.62 14.86 -7.59
CA ASN A 113 2.32 15.94 -6.64
C ASN A 113 1.89 17.23 -7.36
N ARG A 114 2.47 17.53 -8.52
CA ARG A 114 2.10 18.67 -9.35
C ARG A 114 0.70 18.51 -9.93
N ALA A 115 0.38 17.34 -10.48
CA ALA A 115 -0.94 17.03 -11.05
C ALA A 115 -2.06 17.19 -10.02
N ARG A 116 -1.80 16.75 -8.76
CA ARG A 116 -2.79 16.82 -7.67
C ARG A 116 -3.28 18.23 -7.36
N ALA A 117 -2.50 19.26 -7.66
CA ALA A 117 -2.94 20.65 -7.46
C ALA A 117 -4.15 21.06 -8.33
N PHE A 118 -4.42 20.32 -9.40
CA PHE A 118 -5.53 20.56 -10.33
C PHE A 118 -6.71 19.62 -10.09
N MET A 119 -6.62 18.71 -9.16
CA MET A 119 -7.62 17.69 -8.89
C MET A 119 -8.66 18.14 -7.87
N PRO A 120 -9.81 17.46 -7.79
CA PRO A 120 -10.86 17.77 -6.84
C PRO A 120 -10.39 17.73 -5.39
N PRO A 121 -10.98 18.55 -4.50
CA PRO A 121 -10.72 18.51 -3.07
C PRO A 121 -10.93 17.11 -2.48
N GLY A 122 -10.08 16.73 -1.53
CA GLY A 122 -10.15 15.39 -0.92
C GLY A 122 -9.35 14.32 -1.67
N THR A 123 -8.65 14.66 -2.76
CA THR A 123 -7.75 13.72 -3.44
C THR A 123 -6.59 13.33 -2.53
N VAL A 124 -6.57 12.06 -2.12
CA VAL A 124 -5.48 11.49 -1.32
C VAL A 124 -4.25 11.20 -2.20
N PRO A 125 -3.05 11.11 -1.62
CA PRO A 125 -1.87 10.68 -2.37
C PRO A 125 -2.07 9.31 -3.00
N PRO A 126 -1.69 9.10 -4.28
CA PRO A 126 -1.77 7.79 -4.90
C PRO A 126 -0.68 6.85 -4.39
N PHE A 127 -0.90 5.55 -4.58
CA PHE A 127 0.14 4.56 -4.42
C PHE A 127 1.02 4.55 -5.66
N ILE A 128 2.33 4.71 -5.45
CA ILE A 128 3.32 4.65 -6.53
C ILE A 128 4.26 3.49 -6.20
N THR A 129 4.38 2.56 -7.13
CA THR A 129 5.24 1.39 -6.94
C THR A 129 5.96 1.03 -8.23
N ARG A 130 7.23 0.67 -8.10
CA ARG A 130 7.97 0.03 -9.17
C ARG A 130 7.57 -1.44 -9.21
N PHE A 131 7.19 -1.92 -10.37
CA PHE A 131 6.90 -3.32 -10.60
C PHE A 131 7.91 -3.88 -11.61
N ASP A 132 8.49 -5.01 -11.27
CA ASP A 132 9.31 -5.79 -12.16
C ASP A 132 8.57 -7.10 -12.47
N ALA A 133 8.67 -7.55 -13.72
CA ALA A 133 8.11 -8.84 -14.12
C ALA A 133 8.68 -10.03 -13.32
N GLY A 134 9.86 -9.84 -12.71
CA GLY A 134 10.46 -10.77 -11.75
C GLY A 134 9.87 -10.73 -10.33
N SER A 135 8.99 -9.77 -10.00
CA SER A 135 8.36 -9.65 -8.68
C SER A 135 7.13 -10.58 -8.54
N VAL A 136 7.29 -11.83 -8.97
CA VAL A 136 6.26 -12.86 -8.81
C VAL A 136 6.25 -13.31 -7.34
N PRO A 137 5.07 -13.60 -6.75
CA PRO A 137 5.02 -14.17 -5.42
C PRO A 137 5.78 -15.49 -5.36
N VAL A 138 6.72 -15.59 -4.43
CA VAL A 138 7.48 -16.82 -4.15
C VAL A 138 6.60 -17.83 -3.43
N GLY A 139 5.64 -17.33 -2.65
CA GLY A 139 4.66 -18.12 -1.94
C GLY A 139 3.54 -17.26 -1.39
N ASN A 140 2.49 -17.91 -0.89
CA ASN A 140 1.37 -17.26 -0.25
C ASN A 140 1.27 -17.75 1.20
N LEU A 141 1.31 -16.85 2.15
CA LEU A 141 1.05 -17.16 3.55
C LEU A 141 -0.46 -17.04 3.79
N VAL A 142 -1.11 -18.17 4.05
CA VAL A 142 -2.56 -18.27 4.21
C VAL A 142 -2.93 -18.31 5.69
N PHE A 143 -3.92 -17.52 6.08
CA PHE A 143 -4.44 -17.45 7.45
C PHE A 143 -5.80 -18.14 7.51
N THR A 144 -5.87 -19.25 8.22
CA THR A 144 -7.11 -19.99 8.47
C THR A 144 -7.39 -20.06 9.95
N SER A 145 -8.66 -19.95 10.33
CA SER A 145 -9.09 -20.09 11.70
C SER A 145 -10.55 -20.62 11.74
N GLU A 146 -10.84 -21.45 12.70
CA GLU A 146 -12.22 -21.91 12.96
C GLU A 146 -12.98 -20.97 13.91
N THR A 147 -12.25 -20.15 14.68
CA THR A 147 -12.82 -19.33 15.76
C THR A 147 -12.78 -17.84 15.48
N ARG A 148 -11.88 -17.38 14.59
CA ARG A 148 -11.71 -15.95 14.28
C ARG A 148 -12.45 -15.57 13.00
N THR A 149 -13.01 -14.37 13.00
CA THR A 149 -13.62 -13.79 11.78
C THR A 149 -12.55 -13.39 10.77
N VAL A 150 -12.95 -13.24 9.50
CA VAL A 150 -12.06 -12.80 8.42
C VAL A 150 -11.44 -11.43 8.75
N ALA A 151 -12.20 -10.51 9.36
CA ALA A 151 -11.69 -9.21 9.79
C ALA A 151 -10.60 -9.32 10.87
N GLN A 152 -10.79 -10.23 11.84
CA GLN A 152 -9.76 -10.49 12.87
C GLN A 152 -8.51 -11.16 12.29
N MET A 153 -8.67 -12.03 11.31
CA MET A 153 -7.54 -12.63 10.59
C MET A 153 -6.79 -11.58 9.77
N GLN A 154 -7.52 -10.68 9.11
CA GLN A 154 -6.94 -9.54 8.38
C GLN A 154 -6.13 -8.62 9.29
N ASP A 155 -6.68 -8.29 10.46
CA ASP A 155 -6.01 -7.45 11.46
C ASP A 155 -4.72 -8.10 11.98
N ALA A 156 -4.78 -9.39 12.32
CA ALA A 156 -3.60 -10.14 12.75
C ALA A 156 -2.55 -10.26 11.63
N ALA A 157 -2.96 -10.52 10.40
CA ALA A 157 -2.08 -10.60 9.25
C ALA A 157 -1.37 -9.26 8.98
N LEU A 158 -2.11 -8.15 9.05
CA LEU A 158 -1.59 -6.81 8.77
C LEU A 158 -0.66 -6.30 9.87
N ASN A 159 -1.07 -6.45 11.13
CA ASN A 159 -0.41 -5.77 12.26
C ASN A 159 0.61 -6.65 13.00
N LEU A 160 0.46 -7.98 12.97
CA LEU A 160 1.36 -8.88 13.68
C LEU A 160 2.31 -9.61 12.75
N VAL A 161 1.82 -10.13 11.62
CA VAL A 161 2.62 -11.02 10.77
C VAL A 161 3.37 -10.26 9.68
N ARG A 162 2.69 -9.37 8.96
CA ARG A 162 3.32 -8.59 7.88
C ARG A 162 4.58 -7.83 8.30
N PRO A 163 4.65 -7.18 9.47
CA PRO A 163 5.87 -6.48 9.91
C PRO A 163 7.08 -7.40 10.04
N LEU A 164 6.89 -8.67 10.43
CA LEU A 164 7.98 -9.64 10.54
C LEU A 164 8.60 -9.93 9.17
N PHE A 165 7.78 -10.08 8.13
CA PHE A 165 8.26 -10.28 6.76
C PHE A 165 8.93 -9.04 6.18
N ALA A 166 8.51 -7.84 6.56
CA ALA A 166 9.11 -6.60 6.08
C ALA A 166 10.56 -6.40 6.54
N THR A 167 10.98 -7.11 7.60
CA THR A 167 12.35 -7.05 8.12
C THR A 167 13.30 -8.04 7.43
N LEU A 168 12.79 -9.00 6.67
CA LEU A 168 13.61 -10.01 5.99
C LEU A 168 14.30 -9.41 4.76
N PRO A 169 15.58 -9.71 4.53
CA PRO A 169 16.33 -9.19 3.39
C PRO A 169 15.75 -9.72 2.09
N GLY A 170 15.58 -8.83 1.11
CA GLY A 170 15.08 -9.21 -0.21
C GLY A 170 13.58 -9.52 -0.30
N VAL A 171 12.86 -9.53 0.82
CA VAL A 171 11.41 -9.78 0.86
C VAL A 171 10.64 -8.48 0.71
N SER A 172 9.56 -8.52 -0.05
CA SER A 172 8.50 -7.52 -0.07
C SER A 172 7.19 -8.19 0.32
N ALA A 173 6.58 -7.70 1.40
CA ALA A 173 5.28 -8.20 1.86
C ALA A 173 4.22 -7.12 1.61
N PRO A 174 3.43 -7.24 0.55
CA PRO A 174 2.28 -6.36 0.33
C PRO A 174 1.24 -6.54 1.45
N PRO A 175 0.24 -5.64 1.55
CA PRO A 175 -0.84 -5.83 2.50
C PRO A 175 -1.58 -7.14 2.25
N PRO A 176 -2.20 -7.73 3.28
CA PRO A 176 -2.98 -8.95 3.14
C PRO A 176 -4.21 -8.75 2.27
N PHE A 177 -4.59 -9.77 1.52
CA PHE A 177 -5.74 -9.80 0.61
C PHE A 177 -6.81 -10.79 1.10
N GLY A 178 -8.04 -10.56 0.66
CA GLY A 178 -9.17 -11.47 0.90
C GLY A 178 -10.01 -11.13 2.12
N GLY A 179 -9.57 -10.20 2.95
CA GLY A 179 -10.32 -9.64 4.07
C GLY A 179 -10.54 -8.14 3.93
N SER A 180 -11.17 -7.54 4.93
CA SER A 180 -11.34 -6.10 5.07
C SER A 180 -10.73 -5.62 6.38
N ALA A 181 -10.24 -4.39 6.39
CA ALA A 181 -9.69 -3.77 7.59
C ALA A 181 -10.77 -3.70 8.69
N ARG A 182 -10.36 -3.95 9.93
CA ARG A 182 -11.25 -3.72 11.08
C ARG A 182 -11.62 -2.25 11.15
N SER A 183 -12.91 -1.97 11.26
CA SER A 183 -13.47 -0.63 11.32
C SER A 183 -14.60 -0.57 12.32
N ILE A 184 -14.78 0.59 12.92
CA ILE A 184 -15.98 0.86 13.70
C ILE A 184 -17.05 1.36 12.75
N VAL A 185 -18.11 0.60 12.62
CA VAL A 185 -19.21 0.88 11.69
C VAL A 185 -20.39 1.48 12.45
N ILE A 186 -20.82 2.64 12.00
CA ILE A 186 -22.02 3.31 12.50
C ILE A 186 -23.11 3.12 11.47
N ASN A 187 -24.05 2.21 11.76
CA ASN A 187 -25.20 1.95 10.91
C ASN A 187 -26.31 2.92 11.30
N VAL A 188 -26.63 3.85 10.44
CA VAL A 188 -27.69 4.84 10.67
C VAL A 188 -29.00 4.38 10.05
N ASP A 189 -30.10 4.66 10.75
CA ASP A 189 -31.45 4.37 10.30
C ASP A 189 -32.03 5.60 9.58
N PRO A 190 -32.32 5.52 8.26
CA PRO A 190 -32.83 6.65 7.50
C PRO A 190 -34.18 7.19 8.02
N GLU A 191 -35.04 6.34 8.57
CA GLU A 191 -36.33 6.78 9.09
C GLU A 191 -36.19 7.58 10.38
N ARG A 192 -35.30 7.12 11.28
CA ARG A 192 -34.94 7.84 12.49
C ARG A 192 -34.28 9.18 12.16
N MET A 193 -33.36 9.21 11.17
CA MET A 193 -32.76 10.46 10.73
C MET A 193 -33.82 11.44 10.21
N ARG A 194 -34.78 10.98 9.42
CA ARG A 194 -35.90 11.81 8.95
C ARG A 194 -36.75 12.34 10.10
N SER A 195 -37.05 11.52 11.10
CA SER A 195 -37.84 11.95 12.25
C SER A 195 -37.19 13.09 13.05
N TYR A 196 -35.85 13.13 13.06
CA TYR A 196 -35.07 14.22 13.66
C TYR A 196 -34.68 15.32 12.69
N ASN A 197 -35.16 15.25 11.42
CA ASN A 197 -34.77 16.17 10.33
C ASN A 197 -33.25 16.39 10.28
N MET A 198 -32.49 15.26 10.20
CA MET A 198 -31.04 15.23 10.32
C MET A 198 -30.41 14.75 9.02
N SER A 199 -29.29 15.38 8.62
CA SER A 199 -28.50 14.95 7.49
C SER A 199 -27.37 13.99 7.91
N PRO A 200 -26.87 13.10 7.02
CA PRO A 200 -25.70 12.29 7.27
C PRO A 200 -24.47 13.10 7.63
N ASP A 201 -24.29 14.28 7.03
CA ASP A 201 -23.14 15.16 7.25
C ASP A 201 -23.10 15.69 8.70
N GLU A 202 -24.24 15.88 9.33
CA GLU A 202 -24.29 16.29 10.75
C GLU A 202 -23.71 15.18 11.65
N ILE A 203 -23.97 13.92 11.34
CA ILE A 203 -23.44 12.76 12.07
C ILE A 203 -21.93 12.68 11.87
N VAL A 204 -21.46 12.77 10.62
CA VAL A 204 -20.03 12.76 10.30
C VAL A 204 -19.29 13.89 11.02
N ALA A 205 -19.84 15.11 10.96
CA ALA A 205 -19.25 16.27 11.63
C ALA A 205 -19.22 16.12 13.16
N ALA A 206 -20.26 15.55 13.77
CA ALA A 206 -20.30 15.27 15.18
C ALA A 206 -19.26 14.23 15.60
N MET A 207 -19.16 13.13 14.84
CA MET A 207 -18.18 12.09 15.10
C MET A 207 -16.75 12.59 14.96
N THR A 208 -16.47 13.39 13.95
CA THR A 208 -15.13 13.99 13.75
C THR A 208 -14.74 14.89 14.90
N ARG A 209 -15.68 15.69 15.42
CA ARG A 209 -15.44 16.56 16.59
C ARG A 209 -15.26 15.78 17.89
N ALA A 210 -15.99 14.69 18.06
CA ALA A 210 -15.97 13.88 19.26
C ALA A 210 -14.75 12.97 19.38
N ASN A 211 -14.09 12.66 18.26
CA ASN A 211 -12.95 11.74 18.22
C ASN A 211 -11.68 12.48 17.77
N LEU A 212 -11.27 13.48 18.52
CA LEU A 212 -10.15 14.36 18.20
C LEU A 212 -9.13 14.44 19.33
N ILE A 213 -7.85 14.40 18.98
CA ILE A 213 -6.76 14.81 19.87
C ILE A 213 -6.34 16.21 19.43
N SER A 214 -6.52 17.19 20.33
CA SER A 214 -6.06 18.56 20.08
C SER A 214 -4.92 18.90 21.05
N PRO A 215 -3.73 19.25 20.54
CA PRO A 215 -2.66 19.77 21.39
C PRO A 215 -3.07 21.16 21.89
N SER A 216 -3.38 21.27 23.17
CA SER A 216 -3.88 22.50 23.79
C SER A 216 -2.76 23.33 24.44
N GLY A 217 -1.48 22.97 24.24
CA GLY A 217 -0.32 23.65 24.77
C GLY A 217 0.03 23.27 26.21
N ASN A 218 0.80 24.12 26.87
CA ASN A 218 1.29 23.92 28.24
C ASN A 218 0.72 24.99 29.18
N MET A 219 0.43 24.60 30.39
CA MET A 219 -0.03 25.52 31.41
C MET A 219 1.03 25.67 32.52
N ALA A 220 1.30 26.89 32.94
CA ALA A 220 2.21 27.14 34.05
C ALA A 220 1.49 26.89 35.39
N VAL A 221 1.92 25.88 36.16
CA VAL A 221 1.39 25.54 37.47
C VAL A 221 2.54 25.33 38.44
N ALA A 222 2.64 26.17 39.48
CA ALA A 222 3.65 26.04 40.55
C ALA A 222 5.09 25.87 40.01
N GLY A 223 5.50 26.65 38.99
CA GLY A 223 6.84 26.59 38.40
C GLY A 223 7.09 25.41 37.46
N LYS A 224 6.09 24.60 37.19
CA LYS A 224 6.10 23.51 36.19
C LYS A 224 5.25 23.90 34.98
N TYR A 225 5.57 23.33 33.83
CA TYR A 225 4.82 23.53 32.58
C TYR A 225 4.24 22.18 32.08
N PRO A 226 3.23 21.59 32.77
CA PRO A 226 2.60 20.40 32.32
C PRO A 226 1.88 20.66 30.99
N MET A 227 1.94 19.65 30.09
CA MET A 227 1.14 19.64 28.88
C MET A 227 -0.34 19.44 29.24
N VAL A 228 -1.21 20.18 28.59
CA VAL A 228 -2.67 20.05 28.73
C VAL A 228 -3.21 19.42 27.45
N PRO A 229 -3.27 18.09 27.35
CA PRO A 229 -3.85 17.43 26.17
C PRO A 229 -5.37 17.48 26.26
N LEU A 230 -6.02 17.99 25.23
CA LEU A 230 -7.43 17.74 25.00
C LEU A 230 -7.52 16.43 24.18
N ASN A 231 -7.87 15.36 24.85
CA ASN A 231 -8.05 14.06 24.22
C ASN A 231 -9.50 13.62 24.41
N SER A 232 -10.29 13.74 23.34
CA SER A 232 -11.67 13.27 23.29
C SER A 232 -11.79 11.91 22.58
N VAL A 233 -10.66 11.25 22.26
CA VAL A 233 -10.68 9.92 21.65
C VAL A 233 -11.39 8.93 22.56
N VAL A 234 -12.40 8.31 22.01
CA VAL A 234 -13.28 7.36 22.71
C VAL A 234 -12.52 6.05 22.94
N LYS A 235 -12.51 5.57 24.18
CA LYS A 235 -11.81 4.33 24.57
C LYS A 235 -12.64 3.08 24.33
N ASN A 236 -13.96 3.18 24.53
CA ASN A 236 -14.88 2.07 24.35
C ASN A 236 -15.81 2.37 23.16
N ILE A 237 -16.05 1.37 22.34
CA ILE A 237 -16.95 1.49 21.18
C ILE A 237 -18.34 1.96 21.58
N LYS A 238 -18.84 1.48 22.72
CA LYS A 238 -20.15 1.89 23.25
C LYS A 238 -20.26 3.36 23.63
N ASP A 239 -19.13 4.00 23.97
CA ASP A 239 -19.14 5.42 24.31
C ASP A 239 -19.43 6.29 23.06
N LEU A 240 -19.16 5.77 21.86
CA LEU A 240 -19.54 6.40 20.59
C LEU A 240 -21.06 6.56 20.43
N GLU A 241 -21.85 5.64 21.00
CA GLU A 241 -23.32 5.72 20.99
C GLU A 241 -23.81 6.93 21.78
N SER A 242 -23.02 7.38 22.76
CA SER A 242 -23.34 8.51 23.64
C SER A 242 -22.84 9.87 23.12
N VAL A 243 -22.24 9.91 21.94
CA VAL A 243 -21.81 11.15 21.30
C VAL A 243 -23.03 11.99 20.92
N PRO A 244 -23.12 13.26 21.39
CA PRO A 244 -24.22 14.13 20.99
C PRO A 244 -24.01 14.64 19.56
N ILE A 245 -24.99 14.43 18.71
CA ILE A 245 -24.99 14.95 17.33
C ILE A 245 -25.42 16.43 17.37
N ARG A 246 -26.51 16.71 18.07
CA ARG A 246 -27.01 18.05 18.36
C ARG A 246 -26.94 18.33 19.85
N ALA A 247 -25.92 19.06 20.26
CA ALA A 247 -25.76 19.52 21.64
C ALA A 247 -26.42 20.90 21.80
N GLY A 248 -27.02 21.16 23.00
CA GLY A 248 -27.64 22.45 23.32
C GLY A 248 -29.04 22.64 22.78
N THR A 249 -29.61 21.67 22.07
CA THR A 249 -31.03 21.62 21.71
C THR A 249 -31.79 20.74 22.71
N PHE A 250 -33.07 21.00 22.89
CA PHE A 250 -33.89 20.13 23.72
C PHE A 250 -35.02 19.53 22.86
N PRO A 251 -35.10 18.18 22.76
CA PRO A 251 -34.19 17.18 23.35
C PRO A 251 -32.85 17.08 22.61
N ALA A 252 -31.76 16.76 23.33
CA ALA A 252 -30.48 16.44 22.73
C ALA A 252 -30.56 15.11 21.97
N VAL A 253 -29.95 15.02 20.77
CA VAL A 253 -29.94 13.82 19.95
C VAL A 253 -28.56 13.20 19.94
N PHE A 254 -28.48 11.92 20.26
CA PHE A 254 -27.25 11.13 20.32
C PHE A 254 -27.16 10.14 19.16
N VAL A 255 -25.98 9.59 18.94
CA VAL A 255 -25.75 8.57 17.90
C VAL A 255 -26.68 7.37 18.08
N ARG A 256 -26.90 6.88 19.33
CA ARG A 256 -27.80 5.77 19.63
C ARG A 256 -29.27 6.02 19.22
N ASP A 257 -29.69 7.29 19.12
CA ASP A 257 -31.08 7.62 18.77
C ASP A 257 -31.34 7.47 17.27
N VAL A 258 -30.28 7.57 16.45
CA VAL A 258 -30.36 7.51 14.98
C VAL A 258 -29.68 6.27 14.38
N GLY A 259 -28.92 5.50 15.16
CA GLY A 259 -28.19 4.35 14.64
C GLY A 259 -27.62 3.43 15.72
N THR A 260 -26.82 2.48 15.27
CA THR A 260 -26.09 1.52 16.12
C THR A 260 -24.63 1.53 15.77
N VAL A 261 -23.77 1.34 16.78
CA VAL A 261 -22.31 1.28 16.61
C VAL A 261 -21.84 -0.15 16.80
N THR A 262 -21.14 -0.68 15.84
CA THR A 262 -20.63 -2.05 15.83
C THR A 262 -19.15 -2.12 15.52
N ASP A 263 -18.43 -3.04 16.17
CA ASP A 263 -17.08 -3.42 15.77
C ASP A 263 -17.20 -4.38 14.59
N GLY A 264 -16.90 -3.90 13.43
CA GLY A 264 -17.08 -4.60 12.17
C GLY A 264 -15.85 -4.54 11.29
N SER A 265 -16.08 -4.66 10.01
CA SER A 265 -15.09 -4.48 8.97
C SER A 265 -15.56 -3.44 7.97
N ASP A 266 -14.62 -2.82 7.29
CA ASP A 266 -14.89 -1.97 6.15
C ASP A 266 -15.61 -2.77 5.04
N VAL A 267 -16.14 -2.06 4.05
CA VAL A 267 -16.87 -2.68 2.93
C VAL A 267 -16.01 -3.76 2.27
N VAL A 268 -16.54 -4.97 2.18
CA VAL A 268 -15.87 -6.10 1.54
C VAL A 268 -15.93 -5.92 0.03
N THR A 269 -14.83 -5.50 -0.57
CA THR A 269 -14.70 -5.31 -2.03
C THR A 269 -14.18 -6.54 -2.75
N SER A 270 -13.46 -7.42 -2.03
CA SER A 270 -12.88 -8.64 -2.57
C SER A 270 -12.81 -9.73 -1.50
N TYR A 271 -12.76 -10.98 -1.92
CA TYR A 271 -12.57 -12.11 -1.01
C TYR A 271 -11.64 -13.15 -1.61
N ALA A 272 -10.95 -13.88 -0.77
CA ALA A 272 -10.15 -15.03 -1.17
C ALA A 272 -10.82 -16.33 -0.70
N LEU A 273 -10.79 -17.33 -1.55
CA LEU A 273 -11.22 -18.69 -1.25
C LEU A 273 -10.03 -19.63 -1.37
N ILE A 274 -9.72 -20.34 -0.29
CA ILE A 274 -8.73 -21.40 -0.27
C ILE A 274 -9.38 -22.63 0.34
N ASP A 275 -9.34 -23.73 -0.36
CA ASP A 275 -10.05 -24.97 -0.02
C ASP A 275 -11.56 -24.76 0.25
N GLY A 276 -12.19 -23.87 -0.53
CA GLY A 276 -13.61 -23.54 -0.42
C GLY A 276 -13.99 -22.68 0.78
N ARG A 277 -13.03 -22.23 1.60
CA ARG A 277 -13.28 -21.39 2.77
C ARG A 277 -12.80 -19.95 2.52
N ARG A 278 -13.55 -18.98 3.04
CA ARG A 278 -13.11 -17.58 3.05
C ARG A 278 -11.90 -17.43 3.95
N THR A 279 -10.85 -16.80 3.43
CA THR A 279 -9.58 -16.68 4.11
C THR A 279 -8.87 -15.38 3.76
N VAL A 280 -7.78 -15.13 4.44
CA VAL A 280 -6.86 -14.01 4.20
C VAL A 280 -5.51 -14.58 3.83
N TYR A 281 -4.81 -13.97 2.88
CA TYR A 281 -3.45 -14.36 2.53
C TYR A 281 -2.54 -13.15 2.29
N ILE A 282 -1.25 -13.34 2.53
CA ILE A 282 -0.19 -12.40 2.18
C ILE A 282 0.65 -13.04 1.09
N PRO A 283 0.71 -12.48 -0.12
CA PRO A 283 1.66 -12.93 -1.13
C PRO A 283 3.06 -12.46 -0.72
N VAL A 284 3.97 -13.39 -0.51
CA VAL A 284 5.37 -13.08 -0.23
C VAL A 284 6.08 -12.91 -1.56
N THR A 285 6.43 -11.66 -1.88
CA THR A 285 7.11 -11.32 -3.12
C THR A 285 8.57 -11.00 -2.86
N LYS A 286 9.43 -11.26 -3.83
CA LYS A 286 10.81 -10.81 -3.77
C LYS A 286 10.94 -9.36 -4.24
N ARG A 287 11.95 -8.65 -3.76
CA ARG A 287 12.38 -7.38 -4.35
C ARG A 287 13.04 -7.63 -5.69
N ALA A 288 13.01 -6.64 -6.57
CA ALA A 288 13.59 -6.73 -7.91
C ALA A 288 15.09 -7.07 -7.92
N ASP A 289 15.81 -6.67 -6.87
CA ASP A 289 17.25 -6.87 -6.68
C ASP A 289 17.62 -8.14 -5.90
N ALA A 290 16.63 -8.90 -5.44
CA ALA A 290 16.84 -10.11 -4.65
C ALA A 290 16.73 -11.38 -5.50
N SER A 291 17.47 -12.43 -5.09
CA SER A 291 17.32 -13.78 -5.63
C SER A 291 16.13 -14.49 -4.97
N THR A 292 15.40 -15.29 -5.74
CA THR A 292 14.32 -16.13 -5.20
C THR A 292 14.82 -17.09 -4.12
N LEU A 293 16.02 -17.67 -4.28
CA LEU A 293 16.60 -18.57 -3.29
C LEU A 293 16.87 -17.86 -1.95
N THR A 294 17.38 -16.62 -1.99
CA THR A 294 17.63 -15.83 -0.78
C THR A 294 16.36 -15.49 -0.01
N VAL A 295 15.21 -15.45 -0.70
CA VAL A 295 13.91 -15.17 -0.07
C VAL A 295 13.26 -16.43 0.50
N VAL A 296 13.57 -17.61 -0.08
CA VAL A 296 13.01 -18.91 0.37
C VAL A 296 13.78 -19.46 1.57
N ASP A 297 15.11 -19.29 1.60
CA ASP A 297 15.99 -19.72 2.70
C ASP A 297 15.81 -18.81 3.95
#